data_dbb229c11308fc47cb3d053ee2adb14d
#
_entry.id   dbb229c11308fc47cb3d053ee2adb14d
#
_cell.length_a   1.000
_cell.length_b   1.000
_cell.length_c   1.000
_cell.angle_alpha   90.00
_cell.angle_beta   90.00
_cell.angle_gamma   90.00
#
_symmetry.space_group_name_H-M   'P 1'
#
loop_
_entity.id
_entity.type
_entity.pdbx_description
1 polymer ?
#
loop_
_entity_poly.entity_id
_entity_poly.type
_entity_poly.pdbx_seq_one_letter_code
_entity_poly.pdbx_strand_id
1 'polypeptide(L)'
;PDGTYPLPFLSILSNLDITHDFYYSESLFDHPATEYDHQLAFVTLGMVMAAFTAAVSIPQYWVNGSVGREANLAAAYELLGFGDARFYNYDIDTGKAGDYVGYSLARKRYPHNGKTRTLVALMLRGGGYGGEWASNVHTGSTSAHYGFTTPVAAVFASLKAYLAQIAQEGDPGELKLWIGGYSRGAIIANLLAAKALNALPQLEKANCFVYTFATPAALTRASYPDYQLDFDNNHNTDGTLRAGWASSNVFNLISSGDLVPRVMPAEWG
;
A
#
# COMPACT_ATOMS: atom_id res chain seq x y z
N PRO A 1 -10.83 0.57 18.58
CA PRO A 1 -11.53 -0.71 18.64
C PRO A 1 -10.57 -1.88 18.82
N ASP A 2 -11.05 -2.94 19.44
CA ASP A 2 -10.33 -4.20 19.62
C ASP A 2 -11.33 -5.33 19.38
N GLY A 3 -11.12 -6.15 18.36
CA GLY A 3 -12.04 -7.21 18.01
C GLY A 3 -11.98 -7.67 16.56
N THR A 4 -12.98 -8.46 16.19
CA THR A 4 -13.15 -9.01 14.85
C THR A 4 -14.21 -8.24 14.09
N TYR A 5 -13.89 -7.82 12.86
CA TYR A 5 -14.73 -6.95 12.04
C TYR A 5 -14.97 -7.57 10.68
N PRO A 6 -16.24 -7.63 10.22
CA PRO A 6 -16.60 -8.13 8.90
C PRO A 6 -16.32 -7.08 7.83
N LEU A 7 -15.10 -7.07 7.28
CA LEU A 7 -14.73 -6.13 6.23
C LEU A 7 -15.37 -6.54 4.90
N PRO A 8 -16.03 -5.61 4.21
CA PRO A 8 -16.62 -5.89 2.91
C PRO A 8 -15.57 -5.79 1.80
N PHE A 9 -15.59 -6.73 0.87
CA PHE A 9 -14.76 -6.67 -0.33
C PHE A 9 -15.36 -7.45 -1.50
N LEU A 10 -14.87 -7.19 -2.70
CA LEU A 10 -15.29 -7.92 -3.87
C LEU A 10 -14.50 -9.22 -4.01
N SER A 11 -15.19 -10.34 -4.08
CA SER A 11 -14.57 -11.63 -4.43
C SER A 11 -14.19 -11.63 -5.92
N ILE A 12 -12.90 -11.78 -6.20
CA ILE A 12 -12.39 -11.88 -7.59
C ILE A 12 -12.89 -13.16 -8.29
N LEU A 13 -13.20 -14.20 -7.52
CA LEU A 13 -13.65 -15.49 -8.04
C LEU A 13 -15.13 -15.47 -8.43
N SER A 14 -15.98 -14.85 -7.62
CA SER A 14 -17.43 -14.86 -7.80
C SER A 14 -17.98 -13.54 -8.37
N ASN A 15 -17.18 -12.49 -8.37
CA ASN A 15 -17.60 -11.12 -8.71
C ASN A 15 -18.79 -10.61 -7.85
N LEU A 16 -18.87 -11.10 -6.63
CA LEU A 16 -19.89 -10.72 -5.65
C LEU A 16 -19.23 -9.99 -4.50
N ASP A 17 -19.94 -9.03 -3.92
CA ASP A 17 -19.55 -8.45 -2.65
C ASP A 17 -19.74 -9.51 -1.55
N ILE A 18 -18.68 -9.74 -0.80
CA ILE A 18 -18.67 -10.65 0.34
C ILE A 18 -18.10 -9.93 1.55
N THR A 19 -18.27 -10.51 2.72
CA THR A 19 -17.61 -10.07 3.95
C THR A 19 -16.74 -11.20 4.48
N HIS A 20 -15.62 -10.83 5.10
CA HIS A 20 -14.79 -11.75 5.84
C HIS A 20 -14.34 -11.09 7.14
N ASP A 21 -14.24 -11.90 8.17
CA ASP A 21 -13.87 -11.43 9.50
C ASP A 21 -12.36 -11.25 9.62
N PHE A 22 -11.95 -10.04 10.00
CA PHE A 22 -10.56 -9.68 10.26
C PHE A 22 -10.41 -9.16 11.68
N TYR A 23 -9.43 -9.67 12.41
CA TYR A 23 -9.07 -9.10 13.70
C TYR A 23 -8.34 -7.77 13.51
N TYR A 24 -8.76 -6.77 14.27
CA TYR A 24 -8.10 -5.47 14.33
C TYR A 24 -8.05 -4.96 15.76
N SER A 25 -6.90 -4.42 16.14
CA SER A 25 -6.69 -3.70 17.39
C SER A 25 -5.68 -2.58 17.14
N GLU A 26 -5.78 -1.48 17.87
CA GLU A 26 -4.75 -0.45 17.90
C GLU A 26 -3.40 -0.99 18.40
N SER A 27 -3.41 -2.04 19.22
CA SER A 27 -2.20 -2.69 19.73
C SER A 27 -1.34 -3.34 18.64
N LEU A 28 -1.91 -3.61 17.45
CA LEU A 28 -1.14 -4.06 16.28
C LEU A 28 -0.07 -3.04 15.83
N PHE A 29 -0.15 -1.82 16.32
CA PHE A 29 0.81 -0.75 16.03
C PHE A 29 1.71 -0.42 17.22
N ASP A 30 1.75 -1.24 18.26
CA ASP A 30 2.54 -0.98 19.48
C ASP A 30 4.00 -1.45 19.36
N HIS A 31 4.28 -2.40 18.48
CA HIS A 31 5.64 -2.83 18.17
C HIS A 31 6.30 -1.94 17.10
N PRO A 32 7.63 -1.98 16.95
CA PRO A 32 8.30 -1.31 15.84
C PRO A 32 7.86 -1.86 14.49
N ALA A 33 7.66 -0.99 13.52
CA ALA A 33 7.25 -1.38 12.16
C ALA A 33 8.29 -2.25 11.42
N THR A 34 9.47 -2.44 11.99
CA THR A 34 10.51 -3.35 11.49
C THR A 34 10.31 -4.80 11.92
N GLU A 35 9.30 -5.07 12.73
CA GLU A 35 8.90 -6.40 13.15
C GLU A 35 7.66 -6.83 12.37
N TYR A 36 7.69 -8.05 11.81
CA TYR A 36 6.56 -8.60 11.08
C TYR A 36 5.44 -9.01 12.04
N ASP A 37 4.22 -8.54 11.76
CA ASP A 37 3.01 -8.97 12.46
C ASP A 37 2.04 -9.60 11.47
N HIS A 38 1.69 -10.87 11.72
CA HIS A 38 0.79 -11.63 10.84
C HIS A 38 -0.65 -11.11 10.85
N GLN A 39 -1.15 -10.66 12.02
CA GLN A 39 -2.50 -10.12 12.11
C GLN A 39 -2.61 -8.78 11.39
N LEU A 40 -1.58 -7.93 11.54
CA LEU A 40 -1.52 -6.67 10.81
C LEU A 40 -1.41 -6.91 9.29
N ALA A 41 -0.63 -7.89 8.86
CA ALA A 41 -0.59 -8.30 7.46
C ALA A 41 -1.97 -8.75 6.96
N PHE A 42 -2.67 -9.56 7.75
CA PHE A 42 -3.98 -10.11 7.36
C PHE A 42 -5.06 -9.02 7.28
N VAL A 43 -5.15 -8.12 8.26
CA VAL A 43 -6.13 -7.01 8.18
C VAL A 43 -5.75 -6.02 7.07
N THR A 44 -4.45 -5.81 6.81
CA THR A 44 -4.01 -4.99 5.67
C THR A 44 -4.47 -5.59 4.34
N LEU A 45 -4.38 -6.93 4.19
CA LEU A 45 -4.94 -7.61 3.02
C LEU A 45 -6.45 -7.33 2.89
N GLY A 46 -7.22 -7.44 3.97
CA GLY A 46 -8.65 -7.10 3.99
C GLY A 46 -8.92 -5.68 3.49
N MET A 47 -8.16 -4.71 3.98
CA MET A 47 -8.29 -3.30 3.58
C MET A 47 -7.98 -3.06 2.09
N VAL A 48 -6.89 -3.64 1.58
CA VAL A 48 -6.55 -3.46 0.15
C VAL A 48 -7.50 -4.24 -0.77
N MET A 49 -8.06 -5.35 -0.30
CA MET A 49 -9.10 -6.08 -1.03
C MET A 49 -10.44 -5.33 -1.06
N ALA A 50 -10.80 -4.61 0.01
CA ALA A 50 -11.96 -3.73 0.04
C ALA A 50 -11.87 -2.61 -1.02
N ALA A 51 -10.67 -2.19 -1.37
CA ALA A 51 -10.41 -1.18 -2.40
C ALA A 51 -10.61 -1.68 -3.84
N PHE A 52 -10.73 -2.99 -4.07
CA PHE A 52 -10.86 -3.54 -5.41
C PHE A 52 -12.16 -3.14 -6.09
N THR A 53 -12.06 -2.92 -7.40
CA THR A 53 -13.21 -2.69 -8.26
C THR A 53 -13.79 -4.00 -8.78
N ALA A 54 -15.06 -3.99 -9.18
CA ALA A 54 -15.65 -5.11 -9.87
C ALA A 54 -14.81 -5.46 -11.11
N ALA A 55 -14.56 -6.76 -11.30
CA ALA A 55 -14.22 -7.33 -12.59
C ALA A 55 -12.81 -7.07 -13.13
N VAL A 56 -11.82 -7.05 -12.29
CA VAL A 56 -10.41 -7.03 -12.71
C VAL A 56 -10.03 -8.28 -13.54
N SER A 57 -10.75 -9.38 -13.38
CA SER A 57 -10.38 -10.68 -13.96
C SER A 57 -11.10 -11.07 -15.24
N ILE A 58 -12.11 -10.30 -15.71
CA ILE A 58 -12.91 -10.69 -16.88
C ILE A 58 -12.78 -9.64 -18.00
N PRO A 59 -12.25 -10.01 -19.19
CA PRO A 59 -11.97 -9.05 -20.27
C PRO A 59 -13.14 -8.15 -20.69
N GLN A 60 -14.37 -8.64 -20.61
CA GLN A 60 -15.56 -7.87 -20.95
C GLN A 60 -15.81 -6.66 -20.02
N TYR A 61 -15.26 -6.67 -18.83
CA TYR A 61 -15.39 -5.58 -17.88
C TYR A 61 -14.29 -4.52 -18.01
N TRP A 62 -13.21 -4.85 -18.70
CA TRP A 62 -12.17 -3.87 -19.02
C TRP A 62 -12.68 -2.79 -19.98
N VAL A 63 -13.75 -3.07 -20.71
CA VAL A 63 -14.34 -2.18 -21.70
C VAL A 63 -15.36 -1.21 -21.09
N ASN A 64 -16.00 -1.58 -19.98
CA ASN A 64 -17.14 -0.84 -19.43
C ASN A 64 -16.85 -0.04 -18.15
N GLY A 65 -15.57 0.07 -17.76
CA GLY A 65 -15.17 0.83 -16.59
C GLY A 65 -15.87 0.38 -15.32
N SER A 66 -15.19 -0.40 -14.54
CA SER A 66 -15.70 -0.73 -13.22
C SER A 66 -15.71 0.51 -12.35
N VAL A 67 -16.87 0.84 -11.80
CA VAL A 67 -17.01 1.87 -10.77
C VAL A 67 -16.12 1.49 -9.59
N GLY A 68 -15.36 2.44 -9.07
CA GLY A 68 -14.49 2.21 -7.91
C GLY A 68 -15.27 1.71 -6.69
N ARG A 69 -14.68 0.80 -5.95
CA ARG A 69 -15.26 0.28 -4.69
C ARG A 69 -14.85 1.10 -3.47
N GLU A 70 -14.78 2.42 -3.64
CA GLU A 70 -14.52 3.32 -2.50
C GLU A 70 -15.52 3.11 -1.36
N ALA A 71 -16.77 2.75 -1.68
CA ALA A 71 -17.81 2.50 -0.68
C ALA A 71 -17.45 1.32 0.25
N ASN A 72 -16.87 0.23 -0.26
CA ASN A 72 -16.44 -0.90 0.56
C ASN A 72 -15.27 -0.50 1.48
N LEU A 73 -14.31 0.25 0.92
CA LEU A 73 -13.18 0.72 1.72
C LEU A 73 -13.60 1.79 2.74
N ALA A 74 -14.54 2.66 2.39
CA ALA A 74 -15.13 3.62 3.33
C ALA A 74 -15.81 2.91 4.49
N ALA A 75 -16.61 1.87 4.23
CA ALA A 75 -17.25 1.06 5.26
C ALA A 75 -16.21 0.34 6.14
N ALA A 76 -15.13 -0.20 5.52
CA ALA A 76 -14.03 -0.81 6.27
C ALA A 76 -13.35 0.21 7.21
N TYR A 77 -13.07 1.42 6.73
CA TYR A 77 -12.52 2.48 7.58
C TYR A 77 -13.45 2.84 8.75
N GLU A 78 -14.74 2.98 8.49
CA GLU A 78 -15.73 3.28 9.53
C GLU A 78 -15.78 2.17 10.60
N LEU A 79 -15.84 0.91 10.18
CA LEU A 79 -15.81 -0.25 11.07
C LEU A 79 -14.56 -0.27 11.97
N LEU A 80 -13.41 0.11 11.44
CA LEU A 80 -12.16 0.16 12.19
C LEU A 80 -11.97 1.49 12.95
N GLY A 81 -12.94 2.40 12.91
CA GLY A 81 -12.95 3.67 13.62
C GLY A 81 -12.04 4.74 13.03
N PHE A 82 -11.74 4.67 11.74
CA PHE A 82 -11.06 5.74 11.01
C PHE A 82 -12.06 6.80 10.55
N GLY A 83 -11.62 8.06 10.54
CA GLY A 83 -12.36 9.19 9.99
C GLY A 83 -11.55 9.96 8.95
N ASP A 84 -12.13 11.05 8.43
CA ASP A 84 -11.52 11.92 7.40
C ASP A 84 -10.98 11.11 6.21
N ALA A 85 -11.76 10.12 5.76
CA ALA A 85 -11.39 9.28 4.63
C ALA A 85 -11.47 10.07 3.32
N ARG A 86 -10.41 9.99 2.52
CA ARG A 86 -10.30 10.63 1.21
C ARG A 86 -9.90 9.60 0.18
N PHE A 87 -10.58 9.66 -0.96
CA PHE A 87 -10.41 8.71 -2.04
C PHE A 87 -9.93 9.44 -3.29
N TYR A 88 -8.99 8.84 -3.99
CA TYR A 88 -8.34 9.43 -5.15
C TYR A 88 -8.30 8.42 -6.29
N ASN A 89 -8.65 8.87 -7.49
CA ASN A 89 -8.58 8.08 -8.72
C ASN A 89 -9.47 6.83 -8.74
N TYR A 90 -10.59 6.85 -7.99
CA TYR A 90 -11.59 5.78 -8.04
C TYR A 90 -12.62 5.98 -9.16
N ASP A 91 -12.87 7.24 -9.55
CA ASP A 91 -13.86 7.66 -10.57
C ASP A 91 -13.20 8.01 -11.91
N ILE A 92 -11.97 7.56 -12.14
CA ILE A 92 -11.30 7.89 -13.41
C ILE A 92 -12.04 7.21 -14.55
N ASP A 93 -12.44 8.03 -15.53
CA ASP A 93 -12.98 7.57 -16.79
C ASP A 93 -11.95 6.65 -17.48
N THR A 94 -12.36 5.42 -17.66
CA THR A 94 -11.55 4.32 -18.19
C THR A 94 -11.04 4.52 -19.61
N GLY A 95 -11.57 5.52 -20.33
CA GLY A 95 -11.10 5.93 -21.66
C GLY A 95 -9.79 6.74 -21.62
N LYS A 96 -9.34 7.19 -20.46
CA LYS A 96 -8.09 7.95 -20.34
C LYS A 96 -6.93 7.02 -19.97
N ALA A 97 -6.01 6.84 -20.91
CA ALA A 97 -4.71 6.24 -20.61
C ALA A 97 -3.92 7.20 -19.70
N GLY A 98 -3.31 6.67 -18.64
CA GLY A 98 -2.48 7.47 -17.74
C GLY A 98 -1.84 6.64 -16.63
N ASP A 99 -0.76 7.16 -16.09
CA ASP A 99 -0.03 6.52 -15.00
C ASP A 99 -0.68 6.85 -13.65
N TYR A 100 -1.86 6.25 -13.42
CA TYR A 100 -2.65 6.45 -12.19
C TYR A 100 -2.59 5.23 -11.27
N VAL A 101 -2.97 5.45 -10.03
CA VAL A 101 -3.31 4.41 -9.06
C VAL A 101 -4.49 4.90 -8.22
N GLY A 102 -5.45 4.03 -7.93
CA GLY A 102 -6.48 4.31 -6.95
C GLY A 102 -5.91 4.17 -5.54
N TYR A 103 -6.12 5.17 -4.70
CA TYR A 103 -5.66 5.15 -3.31
C TYR A 103 -6.56 5.95 -2.40
N SER A 104 -6.43 5.69 -1.11
CA SER A 104 -7.17 6.40 -0.07
C SER A 104 -6.26 6.76 1.09
N LEU A 105 -6.64 7.82 1.80
CA LEU A 105 -6.08 8.24 3.06
C LEU A 105 -7.20 8.32 4.09
N ALA A 106 -6.96 7.82 5.29
CA ALA A 106 -7.84 7.97 6.44
C ALA A 106 -7.03 8.04 7.72
N ARG A 107 -7.61 8.57 8.78
CA ARG A 107 -6.90 8.70 10.07
C ARG A 107 -7.79 8.36 11.24
N LYS A 108 -7.15 8.00 12.33
CA LYS A 108 -7.78 7.96 13.64
C LYS A 108 -6.82 8.48 14.72
N ARG A 109 -7.38 9.05 15.76
CA ARG A 109 -6.64 9.48 16.95
C ARG A 109 -7.12 8.69 18.15
N TYR A 110 -6.20 8.20 18.94
CA TYR A 110 -6.52 7.45 20.15
C TYR A 110 -5.47 7.66 21.24
N PRO A 111 -5.86 7.51 22.52
CA PRO A 111 -4.92 7.57 23.61
C PRO A 111 -4.06 6.31 23.66
N HIS A 112 -2.77 6.47 23.90
CA HIS A 112 -1.83 5.39 24.11
C HIS A 112 -0.76 5.80 25.12
N ASN A 113 -0.63 5.07 26.23
CA ASN A 113 0.34 5.34 27.30
C ASN A 113 0.38 6.81 27.75
N GLY A 114 -0.81 7.41 27.95
CA GLY A 114 -0.96 8.80 28.42
C GLY A 114 -0.65 9.88 27.37
N LYS A 115 -0.41 9.49 26.12
CA LYS A 115 -0.19 10.40 24.99
C LYS A 115 -1.25 10.19 23.92
N THR A 116 -1.40 11.16 23.03
CA THR A 116 -2.18 10.98 21.80
C THR A 116 -1.32 10.27 20.74
N ARG A 117 -1.91 9.32 20.05
CA ARG A 117 -1.35 8.71 18.85
C ARG A 117 -2.25 8.99 17.67
N THR A 118 -1.67 9.37 16.55
CA THR A 118 -2.37 9.53 15.27
C THR A 118 -1.90 8.46 14.31
N LEU A 119 -2.81 7.58 13.92
CA LEU A 119 -2.58 6.55 12.92
C LEU A 119 -3.18 7.01 11.59
N VAL A 120 -2.36 7.15 10.57
CA VAL A 120 -2.76 7.44 9.20
C VAL A 120 -2.67 6.17 8.38
N ALA A 121 -3.78 5.74 7.79
CA ALA A 121 -3.85 4.63 6.87
C ALA A 121 -3.80 5.14 5.43
N LEU A 122 -2.96 4.54 4.61
CA LEU A 122 -2.84 4.77 3.17
C LEU A 122 -2.98 3.44 2.45
N MET A 123 -4.10 3.23 1.75
CA MET A 123 -4.37 2.00 1.02
C MET A 123 -4.32 2.24 -0.48
N LEU A 124 -3.50 1.45 -1.19
CA LEU A 124 -3.29 1.55 -2.62
C LEU A 124 -3.88 0.31 -3.31
N ARG A 125 -4.81 0.56 -4.21
CA ARG A 125 -5.52 -0.47 -4.95
C ARG A 125 -4.64 -1.11 -6.01
N GLY A 126 -4.89 -2.36 -6.33
CA GLY A 126 -4.37 -3.01 -7.54
C GLY A 126 -4.91 -2.37 -8.82
N GLY A 127 -4.35 -2.72 -9.96
CA GLY A 127 -4.82 -2.24 -11.26
C GLY A 127 -6.30 -2.58 -11.49
N GLY A 128 -7.11 -1.60 -11.84
CA GLY A 128 -8.54 -1.74 -12.01
C GLY A 128 -9.08 -1.22 -13.34
N TYR A 129 -8.35 -0.36 -14.02
CA TYR A 129 -8.78 0.26 -15.28
C TYR A 129 -7.90 -0.14 -16.45
N GLY A 130 -8.46 -0.13 -17.66
CA GLY A 130 -7.70 -0.42 -18.89
C GLY A 130 -6.48 0.50 -19.07
N GLY A 131 -6.61 1.79 -18.71
CA GLY A 131 -5.50 2.74 -18.73
C GLY A 131 -4.36 2.40 -17.76
N GLU A 132 -4.68 1.88 -16.58
CA GLU A 132 -3.68 1.41 -15.61
C GLU A 132 -2.93 0.17 -16.12
N TRP A 133 -3.59 -0.70 -16.88
CA TRP A 133 -2.94 -1.85 -17.52
C TRP A 133 -1.93 -1.42 -18.58
N ALA A 134 -2.25 -0.41 -19.40
CA ALA A 134 -1.29 0.16 -20.33
C ALA A 134 -0.07 0.75 -19.59
N SER A 135 -0.29 1.39 -18.44
CA SER A 135 0.77 1.90 -17.59
C SER A 135 1.66 0.80 -16.99
N ASN A 136 1.13 -0.40 -16.74
CA ASN A 136 1.91 -1.54 -16.25
C ASN A 136 2.99 -2.01 -17.25
N VAL A 137 2.86 -1.68 -18.53
CA VAL A 137 3.86 -1.97 -19.58
C VAL A 137 4.64 -0.72 -20.01
N HIS A 138 4.38 0.42 -19.37
CA HIS A 138 5.06 1.69 -19.65
C HIS A 138 6.40 1.76 -18.88
N THR A 139 7.36 0.99 -19.34
CA THR A 139 8.66 0.86 -18.67
C THR A 139 9.53 2.12 -18.74
N GLY A 140 9.32 2.95 -19.77
CA GLY A 140 10.15 4.14 -20.00
C GLY A 140 11.54 3.79 -20.52
N SER A 141 12.42 4.79 -20.53
CA SER A 141 13.82 4.67 -20.99
C SER A 141 14.84 4.73 -19.83
N THR A 142 14.37 4.71 -18.60
CA THR A 142 15.20 4.82 -17.39
C THR A 142 15.30 3.46 -16.67
N SER A 143 16.17 3.40 -15.69
CA SER A 143 16.33 2.23 -14.81
C SER A 143 15.15 1.99 -13.85
N ALA A 144 14.18 2.90 -13.81
CA ALA A 144 12.97 2.77 -13.00
C ALA A 144 11.72 2.75 -13.89
N HIS A 145 10.79 1.85 -13.59
CA HIS A 145 9.57 1.67 -14.37
C HIS A 145 8.68 2.91 -14.28
N TYR A 146 8.54 3.64 -15.40
CA TYR A 146 7.89 4.95 -15.45
C TYR A 146 6.43 4.90 -15.00
N GLY A 147 5.67 3.91 -15.43
CA GLY A 147 4.27 3.71 -15.05
C GLY A 147 4.04 3.47 -13.56
N PHE A 148 5.08 3.11 -12.80
CA PHE A 148 5.01 2.97 -11.35
C PHE A 148 5.58 4.18 -10.61
N THR A 149 6.63 4.79 -11.14
CA THR A 149 7.26 5.95 -10.47
C THR A 149 6.46 7.23 -10.59
N THR A 150 5.74 7.43 -11.70
CA THR A 150 4.90 8.62 -11.92
C THR A 150 3.81 8.77 -10.86
N PRO A 151 2.97 7.77 -10.58
CA PRO A 151 1.92 7.91 -9.56
C PRO A 151 2.47 8.11 -8.14
N VAL A 152 3.70 7.68 -7.83
CA VAL A 152 4.31 7.90 -6.51
C VAL A 152 4.38 9.39 -6.17
N ALA A 153 4.65 10.25 -7.13
CA ALA A 153 4.73 11.69 -6.89
C ALA A 153 3.38 12.28 -6.46
N ALA A 154 2.29 11.87 -7.12
CA ALA A 154 0.94 12.32 -6.80
C ALA A 154 0.48 11.82 -5.43
N VAL A 155 0.69 10.52 -5.14
CA VAL A 155 0.35 9.92 -3.83
C VAL A 155 1.13 10.60 -2.71
N PHE A 156 2.42 10.86 -2.93
CA PHE A 156 3.26 11.53 -1.95
C PHE A 156 2.83 12.98 -1.69
N ALA A 157 2.43 13.71 -2.74
CA ALA A 157 1.90 15.07 -2.58
C ALA A 157 0.61 15.09 -1.74
N SER A 158 -0.30 14.13 -1.99
CA SER A 158 -1.53 14.00 -1.21
C SER A 158 -1.25 13.59 0.25
N LEU A 159 -0.31 12.66 0.48
CA LEU A 159 0.11 12.30 1.83
C LEU A 159 0.68 13.51 2.58
N LYS A 160 1.57 14.28 1.95
CA LYS A 160 2.12 15.51 2.56
C LYS A 160 1.04 16.51 2.93
N ALA A 161 0.11 16.76 2.02
CA ALA A 161 -1.00 17.69 2.26
C ALA A 161 -1.89 17.21 3.42
N TYR A 162 -2.16 15.90 3.47
CA TYR A 162 -2.95 15.29 4.53
C TYR A 162 -2.27 15.41 5.90
N LEU A 163 -0.97 15.13 5.97
CA LEU A 163 -0.18 15.27 7.20
C LEU A 163 -0.05 16.74 7.63
N ALA A 164 0.10 17.66 6.68
CA ALA A 164 0.13 19.09 6.97
C ALA A 164 -1.19 19.59 7.58
N GLN A 165 -2.32 19.11 7.09
CA GLN A 165 -3.62 19.41 7.68
C GLN A 165 -3.72 18.88 9.12
N ILE A 166 -3.30 17.65 9.36
CA ILE A 166 -3.29 17.07 10.73
C ILE A 166 -2.48 17.96 11.69
N ALA A 167 -1.31 18.45 11.24
CA ALA A 167 -0.47 19.33 12.04
C ALA A 167 -1.10 20.72 12.28
N GLN A 168 -1.89 21.24 11.34
CA GLN A 168 -2.63 22.50 11.51
C GLN A 168 -3.78 22.38 12.52
N GLU A 169 -4.36 21.23 12.68
CA GLU A 169 -5.45 20.96 13.62
C GLU A 169 -4.96 20.83 15.07
N GLY A 170 -3.66 20.80 15.30
CA GLY A 170 -3.01 20.69 16.58
C GLY A 170 -1.93 19.62 16.63
N ASP A 171 -1.41 19.33 17.82
CA ASP A 171 -0.39 18.31 18.01
C ASP A 171 -0.90 16.91 17.60
N PRO A 172 -0.29 16.27 16.60
CA PRO A 172 -0.65 14.91 16.17
C PRO A 172 -0.30 13.84 17.24
N GLY A 173 0.54 14.18 18.21
CA GLY A 173 1.14 13.22 19.12
C GLY A 173 2.13 12.29 18.38
N GLU A 174 2.16 11.02 18.78
CA GLU A 174 2.95 10.01 18.06
C GLU A 174 2.29 9.69 16.70
N LEU A 175 2.97 10.04 15.61
CA LEU A 175 2.49 9.76 14.26
C LEU A 175 2.91 8.35 13.81
N LYS A 176 1.92 7.55 13.42
CA LYS A 176 2.15 6.25 12.76
C LYS A 176 1.52 6.26 11.37
N LEU A 177 2.22 5.70 10.40
CA LEU A 177 1.77 5.53 9.03
C LEU A 177 1.61 4.05 8.71
N TRP A 178 0.41 3.66 8.28
CA TRP A 178 0.07 2.31 7.86
C TRP A 178 -0.21 2.30 6.35
N ILE A 179 0.67 1.65 5.59
CA ILE A 179 0.59 1.57 4.13
C ILE A 179 0.25 0.14 3.74
N GLY A 180 -0.84 -0.02 2.99
CA GLY A 180 -1.20 -1.27 2.35
C GLY A 180 -1.21 -1.12 0.83
N GLY A 181 -0.78 -2.16 0.12
CA GLY A 181 -0.81 -2.16 -1.35
C GLY A 181 -0.98 -3.55 -1.94
N TYR A 182 -1.69 -3.64 -3.08
CA TYR A 182 -1.86 -4.89 -3.81
C TYR A 182 -1.44 -4.73 -5.28
N SER A 183 -0.68 -5.69 -5.82
CA SER A 183 -0.25 -5.71 -7.23
C SER A 183 0.38 -4.36 -7.67
N ARG A 184 -0.22 -3.64 -8.63
CA ARG A 184 0.21 -2.28 -9.01
C ARG A 184 0.34 -1.33 -7.81
N GLY A 185 -0.61 -1.36 -6.88
CA GLY A 185 -0.55 -0.55 -5.66
C GLY A 185 0.58 -0.96 -4.72
N ALA A 186 0.95 -2.24 -4.71
CA ALA A 186 2.02 -2.76 -3.86
C ALA A 186 3.39 -2.17 -4.21
N ILE A 187 3.71 -2.11 -5.50
CA ILE A 187 4.99 -1.54 -5.92
C ILE A 187 5.06 -0.03 -5.68
N ILE A 188 3.93 0.67 -5.90
CA ILE A 188 3.83 2.10 -5.61
C ILE A 188 3.98 2.33 -4.10
N ALA A 189 3.40 1.45 -3.26
CA ALA A 189 3.57 1.50 -1.80
C ALA A 189 5.04 1.36 -1.38
N ASN A 190 5.78 0.43 -1.97
CA ASN A 190 7.21 0.24 -1.68
C ASN A 190 8.04 1.50 -2.04
N LEU A 191 7.86 2.03 -3.24
CA LEU A 191 8.54 3.25 -3.69
C LEU A 191 8.16 4.46 -2.85
N LEU A 192 6.88 4.56 -2.46
CA LEU A 192 6.38 5.62 -1.61
C LEU A 192 6.96 5.56 -0.20
N ALA A 193 7.06 4.37 0.40
CA ALA A 193 7.61 4.19 1.74
C ALA A 193 9.05 4.72 1.83
N ALA A 194 9.90 4.35 0.88
CA ALA A 194 11.27 4.87 0.80
C ALA A 194 11.28 6.40 0.64
N LYS A 195 10.44 6.95 -0.24
CA LYS A 195 10.33 8.40 -0.45
C LYS A 195 9.83 9.12 0.81
N ALA A 196 8.83 8.57 1.49
CA ALA A 196 8.27 9.17 2.70
C ALA A 196 9.29 9.23 3.83
N LEU A 197 10.01 8.15 4.09
CA LEU A 197 11.05 8.10 5.13
C LEU A 197 12.19 9.09 4.86
N ASN A 198 12.56 9.28 3.58
CA ASN A 198 13.61 10.23 3.21
C ASN A 198 13.17 11.70 3.27
N ALA A 199 11.88 11.98 3.07
CA ALA A 199 11.39 13.35 2.86
C ALA A 199 10.50 13.89 3.99
N LEU A 200 10.09 13.06 4.94
CA LEU A 200 9.22 13.42 6.07
C LEU A 200 9.98 13.22 7.39
N PRO A 201 10.67 14.26 7.90
CA PRO A 201 11.51 14.13 9.10
C PRO A 201 10.73 13.77 10.37
N GLN A 202 9.39 14.00 10.37
CA GLN A 202 8.51 13.62 11.48
C GLN A 202 8.11 12.14 11.46
N LEU A 203 8.45 11.38 10.39
CA LEU A 203 8.13 9.98 10.24
C LEU A 203 9.37 9.11 10.50
N GLU A 204 9.36 8.42 11.62
CA GLU A 204 10.39 7.43 11.94
C GLU A 204 10.08 6.09 11.26
N LYS A 205 11.13 5.36 10.89
CA LYS A 205 10.97 4.03 10.26
C LYS A 205 10.20 3.06 11.16
N ALA A 206 10.44 3.08 12.46
CA ALA A 206 9.73 2.26 13.44
C ALA A 206 8.21 2.55 13.51
N ASN A 207 7.77 3.67 12.94
CA ASN A 207 6.37 4.11 12.91
C ASN A 207 5.74 4.05 11.50
N CYS A 208 6.45 3.44 10.51
CA CYS A 208 5.98 3.32 9.14
C CYS A 208 5.76 1.84 8.77
N PHE A 209 4.56 1.34 8.96
CA PHE A 209 4.15 -0.03 8.72
C PHE A 209 3.77 -0.22 7.25
N VAL A 210 4.44 -1.10 6.54
CA VAL A 210 4.22 -1.31 5.10
C VAL A 210 4.02 -2.79 4.81
N TYR A 211 2.82 -3.15 4.36
CA TYR A 211 2.45 -4.51 3.98
C TYR A 211 1.92 -4.53 2.55
N THR A 212 2.55 -5.30 1.70
CA THR A 212 2.19 -5.37 0.29
C THR A 212 2.02 -6.79 -0.19
N PHE A 213 1.17 -6.96 -1.20
CA PHE A 213 0.74 -8.27 -1.67
C PHE A 213 0.86 -8.36 -3.19
N ALA A 214 1.34 -9.49 -3.70
CA ALA A 214 1.53 -9.74 -5.13
C ALA A 214 2.35 -8.62 -5.83
N THR A 215 3.44 -8.20 -5.21
CA THR A 215 4.25 -7.05 -5.65
C THR A 215 5.05 -7.39 -6.90
N PRO A 216 4.83 -6.70 -8.05
CA PRO A 216 5.70 -6.86 -9.21
C PRO A 216 7.06 -6.16 -9.01
N ALA A 217 8.06 -6.53 -9.78
CA ALA A 217 9.33 -5.81 -9.82
C ALA A 217 9.18 -4.42 -10.47
N ALA A 218 9.89 -3.40 -9.95
CA ALA A 218 9.82 -2.02 -10.45
C ALA A 218 11.16 -1.41 -10.83
N LEU A 219 12.23 -1.98 -10.36
CA LEU A 219 13.57 -1.46 -10.55
C LEU A 219 14.41 -2.49 -11.30
N THR A 220 15.28 -2.04 -12.19
CA THR A 220 16.22 -2.94 -12.84
C THR A 220 17.38 -3.25 -11.91
N ARG A 221 18.05 -4.38 -12.09
CA ARG A 221 19.31 -4.69 -11.40
C ARG A 221 20.37 -3.61 -11.61
N ALA A 222 20.34 -2.95 -12.77
CA ALA A 222 21.22 -1.82 -13.05
C ALA A 222 20.96 -0.61 -12.15
N SER A 223 19.76 -0.47 -11.60
CA SER A 223 19.44 0.57 -10.60
C SER A 223 19.99 0.22 -9.21
N TYR A 224 20.32 -1.04 -9.00
CA TYR A 224 20.92 -1.58 -7.78
C TYR A 224 22.19 -2.36 -8.15
N PRO A 225 23.23 -1.67 -8.63
CA PRO A 225 24.46 -2.33 -9.09
C PRO A 225 25.13 -3.15 -7.96
N ASP A 226 24.88 -2.77 -6.73
CA ASP A 226 25.44 -3.41 -5.53
C ASP A 226 24.39 -4.26 -4.80
N TYR A 227 23.36 -4.78 -5.48
CA TYR A 227 22.28 -5.54 -4.83
C TYR A 227 22.84 -6.70 -3.97
N GLN A 228 23.81 -7.48 -4.48
CA GLN A 228 24.39 -8.56 -3.70
C GLN A 228 25.20 -8.02 -2.52
N LEU A 229 25.97 -6.97 -2.73
CA LEU A 229 26.72 -6.31 -1.66
C LEU A 229 25.77 -5.69 -0.63
N ASP A 230 24.69 -5.08 -1.08
CA ASP A 230 23.66 -4.53 -0.20
C ASP A 230 22.93 -5.64 0.56
N PHE A 231 22.61 -6.76 -0.10
CA PHE A 231 22.07 -7.95 0.55
C PHE A 231 23.04 -8.49 1.61
N ASP A 232 24.30 -8.70 1.28
CA ASP A 232 25.32 -9.22 2.18
C ASP A 232 25.59 -8.26 3.35
N ASN A 233 25.54 -6.96 3.12
CA ASN A 233 25.69 -5.94 4.15
C ASN A 233 24.48 -5.86 5.09
N ASN A 234 23.29 -6.21 4.63
CA ASN A 234 22.03 -6.07 5.36
C ASN A 234 21.52 -7.38 5.97
N HIS A 235 22.16 -8.52 5.64
CA HIS A 235 21.83 -9.83 6.21
C HIS A 235 22.97 -10.34 7.08
N ASN A 236 22.60 -11.07 8.11
CA ASN A 236 23.53 -11.87 8.90
C ASN A 236 23.88 -13.16 8.14
N THR A 237 24.90 -13.88 8.59
CA THR A 237 25.31 -15.16 7.99
C THR A 237 24.24 -16.26 8.04
N ASP A 238 23.24 -16.10 8.91
CA ASP A 238 22.08 -17.00 9.03
C ASP A 238 20.90 -16.58 8.12
N GLY A 239 21.08 -15.53 7.29
CA GLY A 239 20.04 -15.01 6.38
C GLY A 239 19.04 -14.05 7.05
N THR A 240 19.18 -13.77 8.34
CA THR A 240 18.30 -12.78 9.00
C THR A 240 18.73 -11.35 8.66
N LEU A 241 17.75 -10.42 8.65
CA LEU A 241 18.03 -9.01 8.40
C LEU A 241 18.85 -8.38 9.55
N ARG A 242 19.86 -7.60 9.19
CA ARG A 242 20.53 -6.75 10.16
C ARG A 242 19.63 -5.59 10.59
N ALA A 243 19.68 -5.23 11.85
CA ALA A 243 19.03 -4.05 12.34
C ALA A 243 19.50 -2.81 11.56
N GLY A 244 18.55 -2.02 11.04
CA GLY A 244 18.86 -0.77 10.35
C GLY A 244 18.79 -0.82 8.82
N TRP A 245 18.51 -1.99 8.20
CA TRP A 245 18.31 -2.04 6.75
C TRP A 245 17.22 -1.06 6.31
N ALA A 246 17.45 -0.37 5.17
CA ALA A 246 16.60 0.72 4.71
C ALA A 246 15.13 0.34 4.56
N SER A 247 14.85 -0.87 4.06
CA SER A 247 13.50 -1.39 3.83
C SER A 247 13.06 -2.41 4.89
N SER A 248 13.66 -2.45 6.07
CA SER A 248 13.32 -3.42 7.13
C SER A 248 11.90 -3.30 7.66
N ASN A 249 11.18 -2.23 7.33
CA ASN A 249 9.78 -2.00 7.67
C ASN A 249 8.81 -2.30 6.51
N VAL A 250 9.29 -2.90 5.42
CA VAL A 250 8.48 -3.24 4.23
C VAL A 250 8.39 -4.76 4.12
N PHE A 251 7.19 -5.29 4.22
CA PHE A 251 6.90 -6.71 4.12
C PHE A 251 6.13 -7.01 2.83
N ASN A 252 6.81 -7.65 1.87
CA ASN A 252 6.21 -8.09 0.62
C ASN A 252 5.73 -9.54 0.76
N LEU A 253 4.42 -9.74 0.76
CA LEU A 253 3.80 -11.06 0.85
C LEU A 253 3.49 -11.57 -0.55
N ILE A 254 4.16 -12.66 -0.94
CA ILE A 254 4.08 -13.24 -2.27
C ILE A 254 3.72 -14.71 -2.15
N SER A 255 2.70 -15.15 -2.87
CA SER A 255 2.40 -16.57 -3.02
C SER A 255 3.42 -17.24 -3.96
N SER A 256 3.88 -18.44 -3.63
CA SER A 256 4.80 -19.20 -4.49
C SER A 256 4.25 -19.51 -5.88
N GLY A 257 2.92 -19.54 -6.02
CA GLY A 257 2.22 -19.73 -7.30
C GLY A 257 1.85 -18.44 -8.03
N ASP A 258 2.13 -17.28 -7.46
CA ASP A 258 1.77 -16.01 -8.06
C ASP A 258 2.73 -15.66 -9.23
N LEU A 259 2.15 -15.41 -10.40
CA LEU A 259 2.90 -15.01 -11.59
C LEU A 259 3.21 -13.51 -11.61
N VAL A 260 2.44 -12.67 -10.93
CA VAL A 260 2.58 -11.21 -10.98
C VAL A 260 4.00 -10.75 -10.62
N PRO A 261 4.65 -11.24 -9.58
CA PRO A 261 6.03 -10.88 -9.27
C PRO A 261 7.05 -11.34 -10.33
N ARG A 262 6.65 -12.23 -11.25
CA ARG A 262 7.52 -12.89 -12.23
C ARG A 262 7.30 -12.45 -13.68
N VAL A 263 6.29 -11.61 -13.94
CA VAL A 263 5.96 -11.18 -15.32
C VAL A 263 6.85 -10.08 -15.87
N MET A 264 7.69 -9.48 -15.04
CA MET A 264 8.65 -8.48 -15.48
C MET A 264 9.86 -9.14 -16.13
N PRO A 265 10.50 -8.49 -17.14
CA PRO A 265 11.74 -8.96 -17.73
C PRO A 265 12.80 -9.28 -16.67
N ALA A 266 13.71 -10.22 -16.97
CA ALA A 266 14.71 -10.71 -16.01
C ALA A 266 15.66 -9.63 -15.47
N GLU A 267 15.80 -8.52 -16.20
CA GLU A 267 16.54 -7.34 -15.76
C GLU A 267 15.82 -6.48 -14.72
N TRP A 268 14.55 -6.75 -14.47
CA TRP A 268 13.70 -6.08 -13.46
C TRP A 268 13.50 -7.02 -12.27
N GLY A 269 14.11 -6.75 -11.15
CA GLY A 269 13.94 -7.54 -9.92
C GLY A 269 15.20 -8.02 -9.28
#